data_bdf624d21950047ce27b19fba5bd7b05
#
_entry.id   bdf624d21950047ce27b19fba5bd7b05
#
_cell.length_a   1.000
_cell.length_b   1.000
_cell.length_c   1.000
_cell.angle_alpha   90.00
_cell.angle_beta   90.00
_cell.angle_gamma   90.00
#
_symmetry.space_group_name_H-M   'P 1'
#
loop_
_entity.id
_entity.type
_entity.pdbx_description
1 polymer ?
#
loop_
_entity_poly.entity_id
_entity_poly.type
_entity_poly.pdbx_seq_one_letter_code
_entity_poly.pdbx_strand_id
1 'polypeptide(L)'
;MLESVKIQRRQSEIRQTLAGLVGKENPDEAETRQMAELDTEYRQNETRYRAALIAEDQERREAGADLETRDSREWADMLGRFE
;
A
#
# COMPACT_ATOMS: atom_id res chain seq x y z
N MET A 1 -7.41 0.96 11.96
CA MET A 1 -6.26 1.28 11.10
C MET A 1 -6.41 0.54 9.78
N LEU A 2 -6.22 1.22 8.67
CA LEU A 2 -6.31 0.60 7.35
C LEU A 2 -5.25 -0.47 7.17
N GLU A 3 -5.59 -1.52 6.44
CA GLU A 3 -4.67 -2.63 6.19
C GLU A 3 -3.41 -2.15 5.46
N SER A 4 -3.55 -1.25 4.50
CA SER A 4 -2.42 -0.67 3.78
C SER A 4 -1.44 0.03 4.72
N VAL A 5 -1.94 0.73 5.73
CA VAL A 5 -1.10 1.43 6.71
C VAL A 5 -0.33 0.44 7.58
N LYS A 6 -0.98 -0.65 8.00
CA LYS A 6 -0.32 -1.71 8.78
C LYS A 6 0.82 -2.34 8.00
N ILE A 7 0.56 -2.67 6.75
CA ILE A 7 1.56 -3.27 5.87
C ILE A 7 2.71 -2.30 5.65
N GLN A 8 2.42 -1.04 5.41
CA GLN A 8 3.44 -0.01 5.19
C GLN A 8 4.37 0.14 6.40
N ARG A 9 3.80 0.09 7.61
CA ARG A 9 4.61 0.13 8.85
C ARG A 9 5.54 -1.06 8.94
N ARG A 10 5.03 -2.26 8.64
CA ARG A 10 5.85 -3.47 8.66
C ARG A 10 6.95 -3.40 7.60
N GLN A 11 6.65 -2.89 6.42
CA GLN A 11 7.65 -2.71 5.37
C GLN A 11 8.77 -1.77 5.81
N SER A 12 8.43 -0.71 6.53
CA SER A 12 9.42 0.22 7.07
C SER A 12 10.34 -0.47 8.09
N GLU A 13 9.78 -1.28 8.97
CA GLU A 13 10.56 -2.07 9.93
C GLU A 13 11.52 -3.03 9.22
N ILE A 14 11.02 -3.72 8.19
CA ILE A 14 11.83 -4.64 7.40
C ILE A 14 13.00 -3.90 6.74
N ARG A 15 12.74 -2.77 6.12
CA ARG A 15 13.80 -1.97 5.47
C ARG A 15 14.87 -1.54 6.47
N GLN A 16 14.46 -1.11 7.67
CA GLN A 16 15.40 -0.70 8.70
C GLN A 16 16.25 -1.87 9.18
N THR A 17 15.63 -3.02 9.41
CA THR A 17 16.33 -4.23 9.84
C THR A 17 17.30 -4.70 8.75
N LEU A 18 16.88 -4.74 7.50
CA LEU A 18 17.74 -5.12 6.38
C LEU A 18 18.92 -4.17 6.22
N ALA A 19 18.69 -2.87 6.37
CA ALA A 19 19.78 -1.89 6.28
C ALA A 19 20.86 -2.15 7.33
N GLY A 20 20.46 -2.51 8.55
CA GLY A 20 21.39 -2.87 9.61
C GLY A 20 22.15 -4.15 9.30
N LEU A 21 21.49 -5.16 8.75
CA LEU A 21 22.12 -6.44 8.40
C LEU A 21 23.06 -6.32 7.20
N VAL A 22 22.66 -5.56 6.19
CA VAL A 22 23.48 -5.34 4.99
C VAL A 22 24.74 -4.55 5.32
N GLY A 23 24.69 -3.67 6.33
CA GLY A 23 25.83 -2.89 6.78
C GLY A 23 26.92 -3.70 7.46
N LYS A 24 26.67 -4.95 7.84
CA LYS A 24 27.67 -5.83 8.46
C LYS A 24 28.59 -6.41 7.40
N GLU A 25 29.89 -6.36 7.67
CA GLU A 25 30.90 -6.89 6.73
C GLU A 25 30.85 -8.41 6.60
N ASN A 26 30.60 -9.09 7.72
CA ASN A 26 30.58 -10.56 7.75
C ASN A 26 29.33 -11.03 8.49
N PRO A 27 28.16 -11.03 7.82
CA PRO A 27 26.95 -11.57 8.45
C PRO A 27 27.11 -13.06 8.70
N ASP A 28 26.67 -13.53 9.85
CA ASP A 28 26.71 -14.95 10.15
C ASP A 28 25.56 -15.69 9.42
N GLU A 29 25.53 -17.01 9.58
CA GLU A 29 24.53 -17.84 8.91
C GLU A 29 23.09 -17.49 9.32
N ALA A 30 22.89 -17.21 10.62
CA ALA A 30 21.58 -16.82 11.12
C ALA A 30 21.14 -15.47 10.55
N GLU A 31 22.07 -14.52 10.44
CA GLU A 31 21.78 -13.21 9.86
C GLU A 31 21.48 -13.30 8.37
N THR A 32 22.19 -14.14 7.64
CA THR A 32 21.94 -14.39 6.22
C THR A 32 20.55 -14.99 6.02
N ARG A 33 20.17 -15.94 6.88
CA ARG A 33 18.84 -16.53 6.85
C ARG A 33 17.76 -15.50 7.15
N GLN A 34 18.02 -14.65 8.13
CA GLN A 34 17.08 -13.57 8.48
C GLN A 34 16.87 -12.62 7.31
N MET A 35 17.93 -12.26 6.59
CA MET A 35 17.81 -11.42 5.40
C MET A 35 16.93 -12.07 4.34
N ALA A 36 17.10 -13.37 4.12
CA ALA A 36 16.29 -14.11 3.14
C ALA A 36 14.81 -14.15 3.54
N GLU A 37 14.55 -14.40 4.82
CA GLU A 37 13.17 -14.41 5.35
C GLU A 37 12.50 -13.04 5.23
N LEU A 38 13.22 -11.98 5.57
CA LEU A 38 12.72 -10.62 5.47
C LEU A 38 12.48 -10.20 4.01
N ASP A 39 13.36 -10.62 3.10
CA ASP A 39 13.18 -10.36 1.67
C ASP A 39 11.89 -11.01 1.16
N THR A 40 11.64 -12.26 1.54
CA THR A 40 10.43 -12.98 1.18
C THR A 40 9.19 -12.28 1.73
N GLU A 41 9.22 -11.91 3.01
CA GLU A 41 8.11 -11.19 3.65
C GLU A 41 7.88 -9.85 2.97
N TYR A 42 8.95 -9.13 2.65
CA TYR A 42 8.87 -7.83 2.00
C TYR A 42 8.15 -7.92 0.64
N ARG A 43 8.52 -8.91 -0.17
CA ARG A 43 7.89 -9.12 -1.49
C ARG A 43 6.43 -9.49 -1.36
N GLN A 44 6.10 -10.37 -0.42
CA GLN A 44 4.71 -10.75 -0.15
C GLN A 44 3.90 -9.54 0.32
N ASN A 45 4.47 -8.72 1.18
CA ASN A 45 3.82 -7.54 1.70
C ASN A 45 3.62 -6.46 0.62
N GLU A 46 4.51 -6.34 -0.34
CA GLU A 46 4.32 -5.43 -1.47
C GLU A 46 3.08 -5.80 -2.28
N THR A 47 2.92 -7.09 -2.56
CA THR A 47 1.73 -7.58 -3.26
C THR A 47 0.47 -7.34 -2.45
N ARG A 48 0.51 -7.63 -1.15
CA ARG A 48 -0.61 -7.40 -0.24
C ARG A 48 -0.94 -5.91 -0.11
N TYR A 49 0.07 -5.08 -0.09
CA TYR A 49 -0.11 -3.62 -0.02
C TYR A 49 -0.86 -3.10 -1.25
N ARG A 50 -0.47 -3.54 -2.43
CA ARG A 50 -1.16 -3.17 -3.66
C ARG A 50 -2.60 -3.66 -3.67
N ALA A 51 -2.83 -4.90 -3.25
CA ALA A 51 -4.16 -5.46 -3.15
C ALA A 51 -5.02 -4.69 -2.14
N ALA A 52 -4.44 -4.32 -1.00
CA ALA A 52 -5.12 -3.56 0.02
C ALA A 52 -5.54 -2.18 -0.48
N LEU A 53 -4.66 -1.50 -1.22
CA LEU A 53 -4.97 -0.20 -1.81
C LEU A 53 -6.13 -0.28 -2.80
N ILE A 54 -6.15 -1.33 -3.63
CA ILE A 54 -7.23 -1.55 -4.59
C ILE A 54 -8.55 -1.79 -3.87
N ALA A 55 -8.54 -2.64 -2.84
CA ALA A 55 -9.74 -2.93 -2.06
C ALA A 55 -10.26 -1.70 -1.33
N GLU A 56 -9.39 -0.91 -0.72
CA GLU A 56 -9.75 0.32 -0.02
C GLU A 56 -10.32 1.37 -0.98
N ASP A 57 -9.75 1.47 -2.17
CA ASP A 57 -10.25 2.37 -3.21
C ASP A 57 -11.64 1.97 -3.66
N GLN A 58 -11.89 0.68 -3.85
CA GLN A 58 -13.20 0.18 -4.22
C GLN A 58 -14.23 0.44 -3.12
N GLU A 59 -13.89 0.18 -1.86
CA GLU A 59 -14.78 0.48 -0.73
C GLU A 59 -15.12 1.96 -0.66
N ARG A 60 -14.14 2.81 -0.89
CA ARG A 60 -14.34 4.26 -0.89
C ARG A 60 -15.28 4.68 -2.02
N ARG A 61 -15.13 4.10 -3.21
CA ARG A 61 -16.00 4.38 -4.34
C ARG A 61 -17.42 3.93 -4.08
N GLU A 62 -17.58 2.73 -3.52
CA GLU A 62 -18.92 2.20 -3.18
C GLU A 62 -19.61 3.08 -2.13
N ALA A 63 -18.88 3.48 -1.10
CA ALA A 63 -19.42 4.33 -0.05
C ALA A 63 -19.83 5.70 -0.56
N GLY A 64 -19.12 6.24 -1.55
CA GLY A 64 -19.38 7.55 -2.12
C GLY A 64 -20.14 7.53 -3.44
N ALA A 65 -20.56 6.36 -3.93
CA ALA A 65 -21.13 6.21 -5.26
C ALA A 65 -22.33 7.14 -5.52
N ASP A 66 -23.24 7.21 -4.59
CA ASP A 66 -24.44 8.07 -4.74
C ASP A 66 -24.08 9.56 -4.79
N LEU A 67 -23.13 9.97 -3.96
CA LEU A 67 -22.66 11.36 -3.92
C LEU A 67 -21.87 11.71 -5.18
N GLU A 68 -21.02 10.82 -5.63
CA GLU A 68 -20.22 11.00 -6.85
C GLU A 68 -21.11 11.10 -8.08
N THR A 69 -22.12 10.25 -8.16
CA THR A 69 -23.08 10.28 -9.27
C THR A 69 -23.84 11.61 -9.31
N ARG A 70 -24.23 12.11 -8.16
CA ARG A 70 -24.91 13.39 -8.04
C ARG A 70 -24.01 14.53 -8.49
N ASP A 71 -22.76 14.55 -8.01
CA ASP A 71 -21.78 15.58 -8.38
C ASP A 71 -21.48 15.53 -9.88
N SER A 72 -21.35 14.34 -10.45
CA SER A 72 -21.12 14.18 -11.88
C SER A 72 -22.23 14.77 -12.72
N ARG A 73 -23.48 14.61 -12.28
CA ARG A 73 -24.64 15.19 -12.98
C ARG A 73 -24.64 16.72 -12.90
N GLU A 74 -24.31 17.26 -11.74
CA GLU A 74 -24.22 18.70 -11.55
C GLU A 74 -23.13 19.30 -12.44
N TRP A 75 -21.99 18.63 -12.54
CA TRP A 75 -20.90 19.04 -13.40
C TRP A 75 -21.29 19.00 -14.88
N ALA A 76 -21.96 17.94 -15.29
CA ALA A 76 -22.42 17.79 -16.66
C ALA A 76 -23.41 18.87 -17.04
N ASP A 77 -24.36 19.21 -16.15
CA ASP A 77 -25.30 20.31 -16.35
C ASP A 77 -24.57 21.63 -16.46
N MET A 78 -23.61 21.87 -15.59
CA MET A 78 -22.82 23.08 -15.59
C MET A 78 -22.04 23.28 -16.86
N LEU A 79 -21.37 22.19 -17.34
CA LEU A 79 -20.63 22.21 -18.59
C LEU A 79 -21.56 22.43 -19.81
N GLY A 80 -22.72 21.81 -19.78
CA GLY A 80 -23.71 21.96 -20.86
C GLY A 80 -24.24 23.40 -21.01
N ARG A 81 -24.23 24.17 -19.94
CA ARG A 81 -24.69 25.56 -19.98
C ARG A 81 -23.71 26.50 -20.66
N PHE A 82 -22.46 26.10 -20.80
CA PHE A 82 -21.44 26.95 -21.45
C PHE A 82 -21.25 26.65 -22.92
N GLU A 83 -21.97 25.71 -23.45
CA GLU A 83 -22.03 25.43 -24.86
C GLU A 83 -23.21 26.19 -25.51
#